data_462f1b83f791af13e843b0b99a20404c
#
_entry.id   462f1b83f791af13e843b0b99a20404c
#
_cell.length_a   1.000
_cell.length_b   1.000
_cell.length_c   1.000
_cell.angle_alpha   90.00
_cell.angle_beta   90.00
_cell.angle_gamma   90.00
#
_symmetry.space_group_name_H-M   'P 1'
#
loop_
_entity.id
_entity.type
_entity.pdbx_description
1 polymer ?
#
loop_
_entity_poly.entity_id
_entity_poly.type
_entity_poly.pdbx_seq_one_letter_code
_entity_poly.pdbx_strand_id
1 'polypeptide(L)'
;MSSFSESTQASLSKVEQANGVASLAERINQLSQQVLQKETVLLGEHLEFQKTLRLVEQFAQSEEPVLITGESGVGKELFARALYLLNGRQGSPFVSVNCGQFSDEQLMVSELFGHTKGSFTGAVEDRRGVFETANGGAILLDEIGELSASAQKMLLRVIDQKEVRPVGSNKIRSVDIRVISATHCNLSHLVEEGKFREDLFFRLSCLHLHVPALPKEGKTAFCCCNIISTN
;
A
#
# COMPACT_ATOMS: atom_id res chain seq x y z
N MET A 1 22.42 -12.97 -43.26
CA MET A 1 22.34 -11.52 -42.96
C MET A 1 21.14 -11.12 -42.02
N SER A 2 20.48 -12.08 -41.40
CA SER A 2 19.27 -11.83 -40.55
C SER A 2 19.53 -11.77 -39.04
N SER A 3 20.69 -12.21 -38.55
CA SER A 3 20.96 -12.25 -37.10
C SER A 3 21.44 -10.91 -36.47
N PHE A 4 21.90 -9.97 -37.30
CA PHE A 4 22.39 -8.67 -36.83
C PHE A 4 21.26 -7.66 -36.55
N SER A 5 20.10 -7.81 -37.18
CA SER A 5 18.95 -6.92 -36.98
C SER A 5 18.16 -7.22 -35.69
N GLU A 6 18.08 -8.49 -35.31
CA GLU A 6 17.35 -8.90 -34.11
C GLU A 6 18.05 -8.50 -32.80
N SER A 7 19.39 -8.58 -32.76
CA SER A 7 20.17 -8.15 -31.60
C SER A 7 20.14 -6.63 -31.40
N THR A 8 20.10 -5.87 -32.49
CA THR A 8 20.03 -4.40 -32.45
C THR A 8 18.64 -3.92 -32.05
N GLN A 9 17.57 -4.55 -32.55
CA GLN A 9 16.20 -4.27 -32.13
C GLN A 9 15.96 -4.62 -30.67
N ALA A 10 16.49 -5.76 -30.19
CA ALA A 10 16.39 -6.14 -28.78
C ALA A 10 17.16 -5.18 -27.87
N SER A 11 18.27 -4.63 -28.32
CA SER A 11 19.06 -3.64 -27.58
C SER A 11 18.37 -2.27 -27.54
N LEU A 12 17.80 -1.81 -28.64
CA LEU A 12 17.05 -0.58 -28.72
C LEU A 12 15.79 -0.63 -27.85
N SER A 13 15.04 -1.74 -27.87
CA SER A 13 13.86 -1.91 -27.01
C SER A 13 14.22 -1.91 -25.53
N LYS A 14 15.38 -2.44 -25.13
CA LYS A 14 15.87 -2.41 -23.74
C LYS A 14 16.27 -0.99 -23.32
N VAL A 15 16.88 -0.19 -24.21
CA VAL A 15 17.27 1.19 -23.92
C VAL A 15 16.05 2.10 -23.82
N GLU A 16 15.08 1.97 -24.73
CA GLU A 16 13.82 2.71 -24.67
C GLU A 16 13.01 2.33 -23.41
N GLN A 17 13.00 1.05 -23.05
CA GLN A 17 12.37 0.57 -21.82
C GLN A 17 13.07 1.09 -20.57
N ALA A 18 14.39 1.18 -20.53
CA ALA A 18 15.14 1.72 -19.41
C ALA A 18 14.91 3.24 -19.25
N ASN A 19 14.91 3.98 -20.36
CA ASN A 19 14.64 5.43 -20.36
C ASN A 19 13.21 5.74 -19.90
N GLY A 20 12.21 4.92 -20.28
CA GLY A 20 10.84 5.09 -19.84
C GLY A 20 10.65 4.88 -18.33
N VAL A 21 11.39 3.94 -17.73
CA VAL A 21 11.31 3.68 -16.29
C VAL A 21 12.07 4.71 -15.47
N ALA A 22 13.22 5.21 -15.94
CA ALA A 22 13.90 6.32 -15.30
C ALA A 22 12.99 7.56 -15.25
N SER A 23 12.32 7.87 -16.36
CA SER A 23 11.29 8.92 -16.43
C SER A 23 10.12 8.71 -15.46
N LEU A 24 9.67 7.45 -15.27
CA LEU A 24 8.59 7.11 -14.33
C LEU A 24 9.01 7.33 -12.88
N ALA A 25 10.21 6.88 -12.49
CA ALA A 25 10.74 7.10 -11.15
C ALA A 25 10.90 8.59 -10.83
N GLU A 26 11.43 9.37 -11.76
CA GLU A 26 11.55 10.83 -11.63
C GLU A 26 10.17 11.49 -11.48
N ARG A 27 9.20 11.08 -12.27
CA ARG A 27 7.82 11.58 -12.18
C ARG A 27 7.20 11.28 -10.80
N ILE A 28 7.39 10.07 -10.27
CA ILE A 28 6.90 9.71 -8.93
C ILE A 28 7.56 10.58 -7.86
N ASN A 29 8.89 10.78 -7.95
CA ASN A 29 9.64 11.61 -7.01
C ASN A 29 9.17 13.07 -7.02
N GLN A 30 8.93 13.65 -8.20
CA GLN A 30 8.38 15.00 -8.35
C GLN A 30 6.97 15.11 -7.76
N LEU A 31 6.08 14.15 -8.07
CA LEU A 31 4.72 14.12 -7.52
C LEU A 31 4.72 13.95 -5.99
N SER A 32 5.64 13.16 -5.44
CA SER A 32 5.75 12.99 -3.99
C SER A 32 6.07 14.31 -3.30
N GLN A 33 6.98 15.09 -3.86
CA GLN A 33 7.33 16.40 -3.32
C GLN A 33 6.17 17.39 -3.42
N GLN A 34 5.47 17.39 -4.54
CA GLN A 34 4.36 18.32 -4.79
C GLN A 34 3.08 17.99 -3.98
N VAL A 35 2.72 16.72 -3.89
CA VAL A 35 1.43 16.29 -3.32
C VAL A 35 1.55 15.91 -1.86
N LEU A 36 2.59 15.14 -1.49
CA LEU A 36 2.78 14.64 -0.13
C LEU A 36 3.70 15.53 0.72
N GLN A 37 4.36 16.52 0.11
CA GLN A 37 5.39 17.35 0.75
C GLN A 37 6.48 16.50 1.42
N LYS A 38 6.73 15.30 0.88
CA LYS A 38 7.74 14.36 1.35
C LYS A 38 8.71 14.06 0.21
N GLU A 39 9.98 14.08 0.54
CA GLU A 39 11.01 13.61 -0.38
C GLU A 39 10.93 12.08 -0.45
N THR A 40 10.52 11.57 -1.61
CA THR A 40 10.55 10.13 -1.91
C THR A 40 11.57 9.95 -3.01
N VAL A 41 12.58 9.14 -2.77
CA VAL A 41 13.62 8.87 -3.76
C VAL A 41 13.50 7.42 -4.21
N LEU A 42 12.87 7.22 -5.37
CA LEU A 42 12.88 5.94 -6.08
C LEU A 42 14.01 5.96 -7.09
N LEU A 43 15.05 5.17 -6.83
CA LEU A 43 16.20 5.02 -7.71
C LEU A 43 16.52 3.55 -7.89
N GLY A 44 16.76 3.09 -9.10
CA GLY A 44 17.24 1.75 -9.35
C GLY A 44 17.28 1.40 -10.84
N GLU A 45 18.40 0.82 -11.25
CA GLU A 45 18.61 0.32 -12.62
C GLU A 45 18.37 -1.20 -12.73
N HIS A 46 18.16 -1.87 -11.60
CA HIS A 46 17.99 -3.33 -11.57
C HIS A 46 16.70 -3.73 -12.30
N LEU A 47 16.78 -4.76 -13.14
CA LEU A 47 15.66 -5.23 -13.99
C LEU A 47 14.38 -5.54 -13.20
N GLU A 48 14.52 -6.19 -12.04
CA GLU A 48 13.35 -6.56 -11.20
C GLU A 48 12.67 -5.31 -10.62
N PHE A 49 13.43 -4.29 -10.23
CA PHE A 49 12.87 -3.03 -9.81
C PHE A 49 12.10 -2.33 -10.94
N GLN A 50 12.67 -2.32 -12.12
CA GLN A 50 12.00 -1.73 -13.29
C GLN A 50 10.70 -2.46 -13.64
N LYS A 51 10.68 -3.80 -13.53
CA LYS A 51 9.46 -4.59 -13.69
C LYS A 51 8.42 -4.23 -12.63
N THR A 52 8.84 -4.12 -11.38
CA THR A 52 7.96 -3.75 -10.27
C THR A 52 7.37 -2.35 -10.47
N LEU A 53 8.15 -1.35 -10.90
CA LEU A 53 7.65 -0.02 -11.22
C LEU A 53 6.61 0.00 -12.35
N ARG A 54 6.80 -0.81 -13.39
CA ARG A 54 5.78 -0.95 -14.46
C ARG A 54 4.48 -1.54 -13.95
N LEU A 55 4.55 -2.53 -13.07
CA LEU A 55 3.36 -3.08 -12.43
C LEU A 55 2.66 -2.02 -11.56
N VAL A 56 3.42 -1.19 -10.86
CA VAL A 56 2.86 -0.05 -10.11
C VAL A 56 2.09 0.89 -11.03
N GLU A 57 2.67 1.25 -12.18
CA GLU A 57 1.99 2.12 -13.16
C GLU A 57 0.69 1.49 -13.68
N GLN A 58 0.70 0.20 -14.00
CA GLN A 58 -0.49 -0.53 -14.44
C GLN A 58 -1.55 -0.62 -13.33
N PHE A 59 -1.15 -0.99 -12.12
CA PHE A 59 -2.05 -1.13 -10.97
C PHE A 59 -2.61 0.22 -10.51
N ALA A 60 -1.87 1.31 -10.74
CA ALA A 60 -2.34 2.66 -10.43
C ALA A 60 -3.59 3.06 -11.22
N GLN A 61 -3.82 2.46 -12.38
CA GLN A 61 -5.02 2.75 -13.22
C GLN A 61 -6.29 2.04 -12.72
N SER A 62 -6.16 1.12 -11.76
CA SER A 62 -7.28 0.38 -11.18
C SER A 62 -7.66 0.94 -9.80
N GLU A 63 -8.94 0.81 -9.46
CA GLU A 63 -9.47 1.12 -8.12
C GLU A 63 -9.51 -0.13 -7.20
N GLU A 64 -9.13 -1.29 -7.73
CA GLU A 64 -9.10 -2.53 -6.96
C GLU A 64 -8.07 -2.48 -5.83
N PRO A 65 -8.30 -3.23 -4.74
CA PRO A 65 -7.32 -3.40 -3.67
C PRO A 65 -5.99 -3.93 -4.19
N VAL A 66 -4.88 -3.41 -3.63
CA VAL A 66 -3.53 -3.86 -3.95
C VAL A 66 -2.88 -4.44 -2.70
N LEU A 67 -2.39 -5.68 -2.80
CA LEU A 67 -1.57 -6.32 -1.79
C LEU A 67 -0.10 -6.23 -2.17
N ILE A 68 0.72 -5.59 -1.34
CA ILE A 68 2.17 -5.48 -1.51
C ILE A 68 2.85 -6.45 -0.56
N THR A 69 3.61 -7.39 -1.11
CA THR A 69 4.40 -8.35 -0.31
C THR A 69 5.89 -8.16 -0.52
N GLY A 70 6.68 -8.52 0.47
CA GLY A 70 8.15 -8.46 0.41
C GLY A 70 8.75 -8.40 1.81
N GLU A 71 10.03 -8.66 1.93
CA GLU A 71 10.75 -8.65 3.20
C GLU A 71 10.62 -7.30 3.94
N SER A 72 10.93 -7.31 5.24
CA SER A 72 10.98 -6.06 6.00
C SER A 72 12.07 -5.13 5.45
N GLY A 73 11.76 -3.84 5.33
CA GLY A 73 12.72 -2.84 4.88
C GLY A 73 12.92 -2.72 3.36
N VAL A 74 12.27 -3.52 2.51
CA VAL A 74 12.42 -3.43 1.05
C VAL A 74 11.75 -2.21 0.41
N GLY A 75 11.08 -1.37 1.21
CA GLY A 75 10.45 -0.15 0.72
C GLY A 75 8.99 -0.30 0.28
N LYS A 76 8.23 -1.26 0.82
CA LYS A 76 6.80 -1.46 0.50
C LYS A 76 5.98 -0.17 0.58
N GLU A 77 6.24 0.67 1.59
CA GLU A 77 5.57 1.97 1.75
C GLU A 77 5.83 2.93 0.57
N LEU A 78 7.03 2.91 -0.01
CA LEU A 78 7.37 3.76 -1.18
C LEU A 78 6.55 3.34 -2.40
N PHE A 79 6.37 2.05 -2.62
CA PHE A 79 5.53 1.53 -3.69
C PHE A 79 4.04 1.84 -3.47
N ALA A 80 3.57 1.79 -2.22
CA ALA A 80 2.21 2.20 -1.88
C ALA A 80 1.96 3.69 -2.17
N ARG A 81 2.92 4.55 -1.84
CA ARG A 81 2.87 5.98 -2.18
C ARG A 81 2.89 6.19 -3.70
N ALA A 82 3.73 5.45 -4.43
CA ALA A 82 3.78 5.51 -5.89
C ALA A 82 2.43 5.11 -6.52
N LEU A 83 1.78 4.06 -6.03
CA LEU A 83 0.44 3.66 -6.44
C LEU A 83 -0.59 4.79 -6.24
N TYR A 84 -0.56 5.47 -5.09
CA TYR A 84 -1.43 6.62 -4.83
C TYR A 84 -1.12 7.80 -5.76
N LEU A 85 0.17 8.15 -5.91
CA LEU A 85 0.59 9.30 -6.72
C LEU A 85 0.29 9.16 -8.21
N LEU A 86 0.28 7.94 -8.72
CA LEU A 86 -0.03 7.64 -10.12
C LEU A 86 -1.53 7.37 -10.37
N ASN A 87 -2.32 7.25 -9.30
CA ASN A 87 -3.76 7.10 -9.40
C ASN A 87 -4.47 8.45 -9.57
N GLY A 88 -5.69 8.45 -10.08
CA GLY A 88 -6.51 9.65 -10.28
C GLY A 88 -6.98 10.35 -9.00
N ARG A 89 -6.67 9.82 -7.81
CA ARG A 89 -7.06 10.39 -6.50
C ARG A 89 -6.01 11.34 -5.91
N GLN A 90 -5.10 11.84 -6.72
CA GLN A 90 -4.09 12.81 -6.30
C GLN A 90 -4.74 14.05 -5.68
N GLY A 91 -4.18 14.50 -4.54
CA GLY A 91 -4.74 15.65 -3.80
C GLY A 91 -5.87 15.30 -2.84
N SER A 92 -6.37 14.07 -2.85
CA SER A 92 -7.27 13.51 -1.83
C SER A 92 -6.45 12.95 -0.64
N PRO A 93 -7.07 12.63 0.50
CA PRO A 93 -6.33 12.11 1.65
C PRO A 93 -5.56 10.82 1.34
N PHE A 94 -4.28 10.75 1.73
CA PHE A 94 -3.50 9.52 1.79
C PHE A 94 -3.14 9.24 3.25
N VAL A 95 -3.73 8.20 3.82
CA VAL A 95 -3.55 7.86 5.23
C VAL A 95 -2.80 6.54 5.33
N SER A 96 -1.73 6.51 6.10
CA SER A 96 -0.94 5.30 6.36
C SER A 96 -1.08 4.88 7.82
N VAL A 97 -1.35 3.60 8.05
CA VAL A 97 -1.46 3.00 9.38
C VAL A 97 -0.65 1.71 9.40
N ASN A 98 0.19 1.56 10.41
CA ASN A 98 0.86 0.30 10.69
C ASN A 98 0.02 -0.51 11.67
N CYS A 99 -0.50 -1.67 11.22
CA CYS A 99 -1.36 -2.53 12.03
C CYS A 99 -0.59 -3.22 13.18
N GLY A 100 0.71 -3.43 13.03
CA GLY A 100 1.56 -4.04 14.05
C GLY A 100 1.89 -3.13 15.25
N GLN A 101 1.57 -1.82 15.18
CA GLN A 101 1.82 -0.90 16.31
C GLN A 101 0.80 -1.02 17.45
N PHE A 102 -0.31 -1.69 17.22
CA PHE A 102 -1.38 -1.81 18.22
C PHE A 102 -1.19 -3.05 19.09
N SER A 103 -0.94 -2.84 20.36
CA SER A 103 -0.84 -3.92 21.35
C SER A 103 -2.20 -4.43 21.85
N ASP A 104 -3.27 -3.67 21.62
CA ASP A 104 -4.62 -3.93 22.08
C ASP A 104 -5.61 -3.95 20.90
N GLU A 105 -6.41 -5.02 20.84
CA GLU A 105 -7.40 -5.24 19.77
C GLU A 105 -8.46 -4.13 19.74
N GLN A 106 -8.93 -3.69 20.91
CA GLN A 106 -9.98 -2.69 21.02
C GLN A 106 -9.48 -1.33 20.55
N LEU A 107 -8.21 -1.00 20.87
CA LEU A 107 -7.55 0.20 20.39
C LEU A 107 -7.40 0.16 18.87
N MET A 108 -6.93 -0.97 18.29
CA MET A 108 -6.81 -1.16 16.86
C MET A 108 -8.14 -0.91 16.15
N VAL A 109 -9.21 -1.56 16.60
CA VAL A 109 -10.54 -1.43 15.99
C VAL A 109 -11.07 0.00 16.12
N SER A 110 -10.87 0.63 17.28
CA SER A 110 -11.26 2.02 17.53
C SER A 110 -10.52 3.02 16.62
N GLU A 111 -9.21 2.84 16.43
CA GLU A 111 -8.42 3.70 15.55
C GLU A 111 -8.83 3.53 14.09
N LEU A 112 -8.99 2.30 13.63
CA LEU A 112 -9.31 2.01 12.24
C LEU A 112 -10.74 2.45 11.88
N PHE A 113 -11.74 2.07 12.69
CA PHE A 113 -13.16 2.22 12.33
C PHE A 113 -13.89 3.31 13.10
N GLY A 114 -13.26 3.88 14.15
CA GLY A 114 -13.87 4.87 15.02
C GLY A 114 -14.75 4.24 16.11
N HIS A 115 -15.16 5.06 17.04
CA HIS A 115 -16.05 4.65 18.14
C HIS A 115 -16.99 5.78 18.57
N THR A 116 -18.08 5.40 19.23
CA THR A 116 -18.97 6.35 19.91
C THR A 116 -18.67 6.38 21.39
N LYS A 117 -18.94 7.52 22.02
CA LYS A 117 -18.81 7.70 23.46
C LYS A 117 -19.52 6.60 24.23
N GLY A 118 -18.83 6.02 25.22
CA GLY A 118 -19.35 4.95 26.08
C GLY A 118 -19.34 3.56 25.46
N SER A 119 -18.75 3.36 24.27
CA SER A 119 -18.71 2.05 23.62
C SER A 119 -17.76 1.05 24.28
N PHE A 120 -16.82 1.54 25.08
CA PHE A 120 -15.90 0.74 25.90
C PHE A 120 -15.32 1.58 27.03
N THR A 121 -14.63 0.91 27.97
CA THR A 121 -13.94 1.59 29.08
C THR A 121 -12.86 2.51 28.55
N GLY A 122 -13.02 3.83 28.75
CA GLY A 122 -12.10 4.84 28.20
C GLY A 122 -12.61 5.57 26.96
N ALA A 123 -13.76 5.18 26.38
CA ALA A 123 -14.40 5.94 25.30
C ALA A 123 -15.11 7.19 25.82
N VAL A 124 -14.35 8.24 26.12
CA VAL A 124 -14.83 9.49 26.74
C VAL A 124 -15.62 10.36 25.78
N GLU A 125 -15.29 10.29 24.48
CA GLU A 125 -15.89 11.07 23.40
C GLU A 125 -16.04 10.24 22.13
N ASP A 126 -16.78 10.75 21.14
CA ASP A 126 -16.87 10.13 19.82
C ASP A 126 -15.56 10.36 19.05
N ARG A 127 -15.05 9.32 18.39
CA ARG A 127 -13.84 9.41 17.56
C ARG A 127 -14.08 8.89 16.16
N ARG A 128 -13.65 9.66 15.17
CA ARG A 128 -13.63 9.20 13.77
C ARG A 128 -12.47 8.24 13.55
N GLY A 129 -12.73 7.17 12.81
CA GLY A 129 -11.72 6.20 12.43
C GLY A 129 -10.91 6.66 11.22
N VAL A 130 -9.80 5.96 10.99
CA VAL A 130 -8.88 6.21 9.88
C VAL A 130 -9.57 6.03 8.52
N PHE A 131 -10.46 5.04 8.39
CA PHE A 131 -11.23 4.84 7.15
C PHE A 131 -12.12 6.03 6.81
N GLU A 132 -12.71 6.68 7.77
CA GLU A 132 -13.48 7.92 7.53
C GLU A 132 -12.57 9.09 7.15
N THR A 133 -11.38 9.17 7.74
CA THR A 133 -10.38 10.20 7.44
C THR A 133 -9.83 10.06 6.03
N ALA A 134 -9.69 8.81 5.54
CA ALA A 134 -9.20 8.50 4.20
C ALA A 134 -10.28 8.62 3.11
N ASN A 135 -11.52 8.99 3.46
CA ASN A 135 -12.63 9.03 2.52
C ASN A 135 -12.36 9.94 1.32
N GLY A 136 -12.64 9.47 0.13
CA GLY A 136 -12.34 10.10 -1.16
C GLY A 136 -10.91 9.87 -1.67
N GLY A 137 -10.03 9.29 -0.84
CA GLY A 137 -8.62 9.09 -1.12
C GLY A 137 -8.15 7.63 -1.08
N ALA A 138 -7.01 7.39 -0.47
CA ALA A 138 -6.43 6.06 -0.33
C ALA A 138 -5.92 5.81 1.11
N ILE A 139 -5.92 4.54 1.50
CA ILE A 139 -5.36 4.09 2.77
C ILE A 139 -4.27 3.05 2.51
N LEU A 140 -3.14 3.19 3.22
CA LEU A 140 -2.13 2.14 3.35
C LEU A 140 -2.29 1.46 4.70
N LEU A 141 -2.59 0.16 4.67
CA LEU A 141 -2.58 -0.71 5.84
C LEU A 141 -1.27 -1.52 5.83
N ASP A 142 -0.28 -1.03 6.54
CA ASP A 142 1.00 -1.72 6.65
C ASP A 142 0.93 -2.81 7.72
N GLU A 143 1.67 -3.90 7.51
CA GLU A 143 1.65 -5.13 8.33
C GLU A 143 0.22 -5.68 8.53
N ILE A 144 -0.50 -5.85 7.40
CA ILE A 144 -1.90 -6.29 7.39
C ILE A 144 -2.10 -7.67 8.06
N GLY A 145 -1.06 -8.50 8.10
CA GLY A 145 -1.08 -9.81 8.78
C GLY A 145 -1.29 -9.74 10.29
N GLU A 146 -1.05 -8.57 10.90
CA GLU A 146 -1.19 -8.33 12.34
C GLU A 146 -2.63 -7.91 12.74
N LEU A 147 -3.56 -7.84 11.79
CA LEU A 147 -4.94 -7.49 12.11
C LEU A 147 -5.60 -8.53 13.02
N SER A 148 -6.26 -8.06 14.06
CA SER A 148 -7.13 -8.90 14.90
C SER A 148 -8.30 -9.48 14.10
N ALA A 149 -8.87 -10.59 14.55
CA ALA A 149 -9.99 -11.24 13.88
C ALA A 149 -11.22 -10.33 13.72
N SER A 150 -11.47 -9.44 14.69
CA SER A 150 -12.56 -8.47 14.60
C SER A 150 -12.27 -7.37 13.59
N ALA A 151 -11.03 -6.87 13.55
CA ALA A 151 -10.61 -5.89 12.55
C ALA A 151 -10.68 -6.45 11.13
N GLN A 152 -10.26 -7.71 10.92
CA GLN A 152 -10.38 -8.41 9.63
C GLN A 152 -11.84 -8.47 9.14
N LYS A 153 -12.78 -8.83 10.04
CA LYS A 153 -14.23 -8.89 9.73
C LYS A 153 -14.79 -7.51 9.35
N MET A 154 -14.34 -6.46 10.03
CA MET A 154 -14.80 -5.10 9.75
C MET A 154 -14.18 -4.57 8.44
N LEU A 155 -12.90 -4.85 8.19
CA LEU A 155 -12.22 -4.47 6.96
C LEU A 155 -12.86 -5.09 5.72
N LEU A 156 -13.27 -6.37 5.80
CA LEU A 156 -13.99 -7.03 4.70
C LEU A 156 -15.25 -6.25 4.30
N ARG A 157 -16.01 -5.72 5.27
CA ARG A 157 -17.18 -4.88 4.99
C ARG A 157 -16.81 -3.55 4.31
N VAL A 158 -15.70 -2.95 4.73
CA VAL A 158 -15.22 -1.72 4.09
C VAL A 158 -14.87 -1.96 2.63
N ILE A 159 -14.23 -3.08 2.33
CA ILE A 159 -13.84 -3.42 0.94
C ILE A 159 -15.06 -3.75 0.09
N ASP A 160 -15.96 -4.63 0.59
CA ASP A 160 -17.08 -5.16 -0.19
C ASP A 160 -18.25 -4.20 -0.29
N GLN A 161 -18.59 -3.52 0.80
CA GLN A 161 -19.80 -2.72 0.92
C GLN A 161 -19.53 -1.21 0.86
N LYS A 162 -18.25 -0.81 0.93
CA LYS A 162 -17.86 0.61 1.05
C LYS A 162 -18.50 1.29 2.26
N GLU A 163 -18.60 0.56 3.35
CA GLU A 163 -19.28 0.99 4.57
C GLU A 163 -18.40 0.82 5.81
N VAL A 164 -18.39 1.84 6.66
CA VAL A 164 -17.76 1.82 7.99
C VAL A 164 -18.84 1.91 9.06
N ARG A 165 -18.72 1.07 10.07
CA ARG A 165 -19.57 1.11 11.25
C ARG A 165 -18.73 1.32 12.50
N PRO A 166 -18.78 2.51 13.15
CA PRO A 166 -18.04 2.75 14.37
C PRO A 166 -18.44 1.82 15.51
N VAL A 167 -17.50 1.51 16.39
CA VAL A 167 -17.75 0.68 17.57
C VAL A 167 -18.84 1.35 18.45
N GLY A 168 -19.80 0.56 18.91
CA GLY A 168 -20.92 1.07 19.73
C GLY A 168 -22.00 1.82 18.93
N SER A 169 -21.86 1.98 17.62
CA SER A 169 -22.83 2.67 16.77
C SER A 169 -23.63 1.70 15.89
N ASN A 170 -24.92 2.02 15.71
CA ASN A 170 -25.74 1.38 14.67
C ASN A 170 -25.75 2.19 13.35
N LYS A 171 -25.12 3.37 13.33
CA LYS A 171 -25.06 4.21 12.13
C LYS A 171 -23.99 3.70 11.22
N ILE A 172 -24.35 3.46 9.97
CA ILE A 172 -23.45 3.11 8.88
C ILE A 172 -23.03 4.40 8.19
N ARG A 173 -21.75 4.48 7.82
CA ARG A 173 -21.18 5.59 7.08
C ARG A 173 -20.60 5.07 5.78
N SER A 174 -21.03 5.61 4.65
CA SER A 174 -20.46 5.26 3.35
C SER A 174 -19.09 5.90 3.20
N VAL A 175 -18.14 5.14 2.64
CA VAL A 175 -16.77 5.58 2.36
C VAL A 175 -16.36 5.13 0.96
N ASP A 176 -15.69 6.00 0.23
CA ASP A 176 -15.06 5.68 -1.04
C ASP A 176 -13.54 5.78 -0.89
N ILE A 177 -12.88 4.63 -0.73
CA ILE A 177 -11.46 4.55 -0.38
C ILE A 177 -10.80 3.49 -1.23
N ARG A 178 -9.65 3.81 -1.79
CA ARG A 178 -8.76 2.82 -2.37
C ARG A 178 -7.91 2.18 -1.28
N VAL A 179 -7.98 0.85 -1.16
CA VAL A 179 -7.22 0.11 -0.15
C VAL A 179 -5.92 -0.40 -0.74
N ILE A 180 -4.82 -0.07 -0.10
CA ILE A 180 -3.48 -0.61 -0.36
C ILE A 180 -3.05 -1.28 0.93
N SER A 181 -2.65 -2.53 0.88
CA SER A 181 -2.17 -3.29 2.04
C SER A 181 -0.75 -3.77 1.80
N ALA A 182 0.05 -3.82 2.86
CA ALA A 182 1.42 -4.29 2.80
C ALA A 182 1.70 -5.28 3.93
N THR A 183 2.56 -6.27 3.67
CA THR A 183 3.00 -7.23 4.67
C THR A 183 4.31 -7.89 4.29
N HIS A 184 5.07 -8.34 5.29
CA HIS A 184 6.19 -9.26 5.12
C HIS A 184 5.79 -10.71 5.39
N CYS A 185 4.62 -10.95 5.98
CA CYS A 185 4.12 -12.28 6.32
C CYS A 185 3.55 -13.01 5.10
N ASN A 186 3.64 -14.33 5.11
CA ASN A 186 2.92 -15.17 4.16
C ASN A 186 1.45 -15.29 4.60
N LEU A 187 0.56 -14.49 4.00
CA LEU A 187 -0.86 -14.50 4.34
C LEU A 187 -1.53 -15.84 4.03
N SER A 188 -1.11 -16.57 2.99
CA SER A 188 -1.66 -17.91 2.70
C SER A 188 -1.41 -18.88 3.84
N HIS A 189 -0.22 -18.84 4.44
CA HIS A 189 0.09 -19.64 5.62
C HIS A 189 -0.74 -19.22 6.85
N LEU A 190 -0.95 -17.91 7.05
CA LEU A 190 -1.84 -17.44 8.13
C LEU A 190 -3.31 -17.86 7.92
N VAL A 191 -3.75 -17.99 6.68
CA VAL A 191 -5.08 -18.56 6.34
C VAL A 191 -5.14 -20.03 6.73
N GLU A 192 -4.13 -20.84 6.37
CA GLU A 192 -4.04 -22.27 6.75
C GLU A 192 -4.05 -22.47 8.26
N GLU A 193 -3.39 -21.56 9.02
CA GLU A 193 -3.39 -21.58 10.48
C GLU A 193 -4.68 -21.02 11.11
N GLY A 194 -5.63 -20.53 10.32
CA GLY A 194 -6.87 -19.90 10.81
C GLY A 194 -6.66 -18.53 11.49
N LYS A 195 -5.48 -17.92 11.33
CA LYS A 195 -5.16 -16.59 11.89
C LYS A 195 -5.59 -15.45 10.98
N PHE A 196 -5.74 -15.72 9.70
CA PHE A 196 -6.22 -14.76 8.70
C PHE A 196 -7.41 -15.35 7.95
N ARG A 197 -8.41 -14.51 7.65
CA ARG A 197 -9.62 -14.96 6.94
C ARG A 197 -9.35 -15.14 5.46
N GLU A 198 -9.77 -16.25 4.92
CA GLU A 198 -9.62 -16.59 3.51
C GLU A 198 -10.37 -15.61 2.59
N ASP A 199 -11.60 -15.23 2.96
CA ASP A 199 -12.43 -14.28 2.22
C ASP A 199 -11.76 -12.90 2.12
N LEU A 200 -11.19 -12.40 3.21
CA LEU A 200 -10.44 -11.14 3.23
C LEU A 200 -9.16 -11.24 2.38
N PHE A 201 -8.43 -12.35 2.48
CA PHE A 201 -7.21 -12.56 1.68
C PHE A 201 -7.50 -12.43 0.17
N PHE A 202 -8.55 -13.10 -0.33
CA PHE A 202 -8.91 -13.00 -1.75
C PHE A 202 -9.34 -11.59 -2.15
N ARG A 203 -10.01 -10.84 -1.29
CA ARG A 203 -10.39 -9.46 -1.57
C ARG A 203 -9.21 -8.49 -1.58
N LEU A 204 -8.23 -8.68 -0.70
CA LEU A 204 -7.03 -7.85 -0.66
C LEU A 204 -6.05 -8.16 -1.81
N SER A 205 -6.01 -9.41 -2.28
CA SER A 205 -5.08 -9.88 -3.30
C SER A 205 -5.58 -9.76 -4.74
N CYS A 206 -6.60 -8.93 -5.01
CA CYS A 206 -7.08 -8.67 -6.38
C CYS A 206 -5.94 -8.24 -7.30
N LEU A 207 -5.08 -7.34 -6.83
CA LEU A 207 -3.82 -6.98 -7.48
C LEU A 207 -2.68 -7.28 -6.50
N HIS A 208 -1.73 -8.12 -6.92
CA HIS A 208 -0.62 -8.54 -6.07
C HIS A 208 0.70 -8.00 -6.60
N LEU A 209 1.37 -7.17 -5.81
CA LEU A 209 2.69 -6.62 -6.09
C LEU A 209 3.72 -7.23 -5.16
N HIS A 210 4.62 -8.05 -5.70
CA HIS A 210 5.77 -8.54 -4.93
C HIS A 210 6.96 -7.60 -5.11
N VAL A 211 7.48 -7.09 -3.98
CA VAL A 211 8.69 -6.26 -3.94
C VAL A 211 9.88 -7.16 -3.60
N PRO A 212 10.78 -7.43 -4.56
CA PRO A 212 11.90 -8.33 -4.32
C PRO A 212 12.91 -7.70 -3.36
N ALA A 213 13.54 -8.54 -2.54
CA ALA A 213 14.74 -8.14 -1.82
C ALA A 213 15.87 -7.90 -2.82
N LEU A 214 16.57 -6.79 -2.69
CA LEU A 214 17.66 -6.48 -3.57
C LEU A 214 18.92 -7.23 -3.18
N PRO A 215 19.72 -7.69 -4.16
CA PRO A 215 21.00 -8.31 -3.90
C PRO A 215 21.91 -7.37 -3.10
N LYS A 216 22.56 -7.88 -2.06
CA LYS A 216 23.49 -7.12 -1.21
C LYS A 216 24.81 -6.74 -1.93
N GLU A 217 25.05 -7.26 -3.13
CA GLU A 217 26.29 -7.08 -3.89
C GLU A 217 26.01 -6.46 -5.27
N GLY A 218 26.48 -5.24 -5.46
CA GLY A 218 26.46 -4.53 -6.74
C GLY A 218 26.23 -3.03 -6.57
N LYS A 219 26.91 -2.20 -7.36
CA LYS A 219 26.94 -0.73 -7.30
C LYS A 219 25.59 -0.01 -7.56
N THR A 220 24.48 -0.55 -7.14
CA THR A 220 23.19 0.14 -7.10
C THR A 220 22.43 -0.33 -5.89
N ALA A 221 22.96 0.01 -4.72
CA ALA A 221 22.20 -0.09 -3.49
C ALA A 221 21.03 0.89 -3.59
N PHE A 222 19.82 0.37 -3.41
CA PHE A 222 18.69 1.20 -3.05
C PHE A 222 19.07 2.08 -1.88
N CYS A 223 19.19 3.33 -2.09
CA CYS A 223 19.08 4.28 -1.01
C CYS A 223 17.59 4.37 -0.67
N CYS A 224 17.08 3.36 0.04
CA CYS A 224 15.86 3.51 0.79
C CYS A 224 16.16 4.52 1.87
N CYS A 225 15.73 5.75 1.63
CA CYS A 225 15.37 6.61 2.70
C CYS A 225 16.32 7.32 3.54
N ASN A 226 16.43 8.50 3.39
CA ASN A 226 16.33 9.32 4.60
C ASN A 226 14.96 10.02 4.57
N ILE A 227 14.01 9.51 5.33
CA ILE A 227 12.92 10.33 5.84
C ILE A 227 13.59 11.25 6.85
N ILE A 228 14.14 12.35 6.37
CA ILE A 228 14.48 13.46 7.26
C ILE A 228 13.14 14.08 7.61
N SER A 229 12.62 13.70 8.78
CA SER A 229 11.59 14.46 9.46
C SER A 229 12.22 15.80 9.83
N THR A 230 12.06 16.78 9.00
CA THR A 230 12.19 18.17 9.46
C THR A 230 10.89 18.51 10.14
N ASN A 231 10.98 18.67 11.47
CA ASN A 231 9.98 19.27 12.36
C ASN A 231 9.48 20.61 11.83
#